data_b78c52019a1f177c896af8c557749cee
#
_entry.id   b78c52019a1f177c896af8c557749cee
#
_cell.length_a   1.000
_cell.length_b   1.000
_cell.length_c   1.000
_cell.angle_alpha   90.00
_cell.angle_beta   90.00
_cell.angle_gamma   90.00
#
_symmetry.space_group_name_H-M   'P 1'
#
loop_
_entity.id
_entity.type
_entity.pdbx_description
1 polymer ?
#
loop_
_entity_poly.entity_id
_entity_poly.type
_entity_poly.pdbx_seq_one_letter_code
_entity_poly.pdbx_strand_id
1 'polypeptide(L)'
;MSSYEGRLELTWTNKPLRLLAHEDGSYEWVPPADYRVAEVRLLDDVATVGDIGPERARNNLLIRGDALSALRSLARLPEFASEYLGKVKLAYLDPPFNTQQSFLLYDDALEHSVWLTMMRDRLIQVRELLRPDGTVWVHLDDSEVAYCRVLMDEVFGRSCFVTSVVWRSADTGNYDAKQFSVDHNTLLLYSREAGWQANRIERTDDQKSHYGNPDNDPRGPWFDGNPLGSPNPRANLKYDLRSPQGHTIKHPPNGWRWSRDTLENLMESGAIRWSADGRRIIYRTYLNDQRGLPPSTLWADTDETGSNRKAKNELKKLFHLSAKEVFDTPKPERLMKRIIEISTDPTDIVLDCFLGSGTTVAVAHKMGRRWLGIERERDTIAAFALPRLQGVVDGSDVGGVTAIVDWHGGGGFRALDVAPSMFEADAGLVFLVRSMTNGRLAEATAAQLGFEYEIEPPFSGRKGRTRLAVIDGVVNEAVVRIIASALGDRERVVVCGTGIDTDARPILRELRPGSTLRKIPAALLDDYRSSRQLRLDLADTGAVVEVADSHRDAIEVTT
;
A
#
# COMPACT_ATOMS: atom_id res chain seq x y z
N MET A 1 -30.42 -17.59 17.63
CA MET A 1 -29.41 -16.87 18.42
C MET A 1 -29.12 -15.57 17.69
N SER A 2 -29.48 -14.42 18.24
CA SER A 2 -29.18 -13.14 17.63
C SER A 2 -27.66 -12.96 17.72
N SER A 3 -27.00 -12.90 16.55
CA SER A 3 -25.61 -12.50 16.48
C SER A 3 -25.53 -11.04 16.89
N TYR A 4 -25.03 -10.77 18.09
CA TYR A 4 -24.57 -9.45 18.45
C TYR A 4 -23.32 -9.16 17.61
N GLU A 5 -23.47 -8.45 16.53
CA GLU A 5 -22.37 -7.83 15.81
C GLU A 5 -21.97 -6.56 16.57
N GLY A 6 -21.26 -6.75 17.69
CA GLY A 6 -20.65 -5.63 18.41
C GLY A 6 -19.51 -5.06 17.56
N ARG A 7 -19.57 -3.76 17.25
CA ARG A 7 -18.51 -3.02 16.59
C ARG A 7 -17.66 -2.31 17.63
N LEU A 8 -16.35 -2.49 17.58
CA LEU A 8 -15.40 -1.70 18.34
C LEU A 8 -15.06 -0.44 17.54
N GLU A 9 -15.22 0.72 18.13
CA GLU A 9 -14.88 2.01 17.52
C GLU A 9 -13.89 2.77 18.39
N LEU A 10 -12.81 3.26 17.77
CA LEU A 10 -11.85 4.15 18.41
C LEU A 10 -12.30 5.60 18.20
N THR A 11 -12.49 6.35 19.27
CA THR A 11 -12.87 7.76 19.20
C THR A 11 -11.72 8.66 19.66
N TRP A 12 -11.49 9.77 18.97
CA TRP A 12 -10.51 10.81 19.32
C TRP A 12 -11.02 12.21 18.94
N THR A 13 -10.34 13.24 19.44
CA THR A 13 -10.69 14.65 19.19
C THR A 13 -10.65 14.95 17.68
N ASN A 14 -11.70 15.56 17.18
CA ASN A 14 -11.84 15.94 15.76
C ASN A 14 -11.79 14.77 14.76
N LYS A 15 -12.12 13.54 15.17
CA LYS A 15 -12.18 12.37 14.28
C LYS A 15 -12.93 12.62 12.96
N PRO A 16 -14.06 13.36 12.90
CA PRO A 16 -14.76 13.64 11.63
C PRO A 16 -14.02 14.59 10.69
N LEU A 17 -13.04 15.33 11.19
CA LEU A 17 -12.29 16.32 10.41
C LEU A 17 -11.08 15.69 9.71
N ARG A 18 -10.47 16.47 8.83
CA ARG A 18 -9.22 16.17 8.12
C ARG A 18 -8.12 17.09 8.61
N LEU A 19 -6.88 16.68 8.39
CA LEU A 19 -5.71 17.51 8.68
C LEU A 19 -5.21 18.18 7.40
N LEU A 20 -5.07 19.49 7.45
CA LEU A 20 -4.29 20.24 6.50
C LEU A 20 -2.92 20.52 7.11
N ALA A 21 -1.86 20.00 6.49
CA ALA A 21 -0.49 20.29 6.89
C ALA A 21 -0.01 21.58 6.21
N HIS A 22 0.59 22.48 6.97
CA HIS A 22 1.23 23.70 6.49
C HIS A 22 2.74 23.49 6.29
N GLU A 23 3.38 24.38 5.53
CA GLU A 23 4.82 24.33 5.25
C GLU A 23 5.68 24.54 6.51
N ASP A 24 5.16 25.27 7.50
CA ASP A 24 5.81 25.53 8.79
C ASP A 24 5.73 24.33 9.78
N GLY A 25 5.13 23.21 9.35
CA GLY A 25 4.94 22.02 10.18
C GLY A 25 3.70 22.06 11.07
N SER A 26 2.93 23.16 11.09
CA SER A 26 1.67 23.23 11.81
C SER A 26 0.53 22.49 11.09
N TYR A 27 -0.54 22.16 11.84
CA TYR A 27 -1.72 21.48 11.33
C TYR A 27 -2.99 22.28 11.61
N GLU A 28 -3.89 22.32 10.64
CA GLU A 28 -5.22 22.88 10.75
C GLU A 28 -6.28 21.79 10.60
N TRP A 29 -7.30 21.79 11.48
CA TRP A 29 -8.43 20.89 11.36
C TRP A 29 -9.47 21.47 10.41
N VAL A 30 -9.77 20.77 9.33
CA VAL A 30 -10.68 21.22 8.28
C VAL A 30 -11.77 20.19 8.00
N PRO A 31 -12.97 20.61 7.54
CA PRO A 31 -13.99 19.69 7.07
C PRO A 31 -13.46 18.79 5.94
N PRO A 32 -13.95 17.54 5.79
CA PRO A 32 -13.56 16.66 4.69
C PRO A 32 -13.81 17.24 3.28
N ALA A 33 -14.78 18.16 3.17
CA ALA A 33 -15.13 18.86 1.93
C ALA A 33 -14.30 20.13 1.70
N ASP A 34 -13.34 20.45 2.55
CA ASP A 34 -12.43 21.57 2.31
C ASP A 34 -11.57 21.26 1.08
N TYR A 35 -11.56 22.20 0.13
CA TYR A 35 -10.86 22.02 -1.14
C TYR A 35 -9.37 21.72 -0.96
N ARG A 36 -8.71 22.26 0.07
CA ARG A 36 -7.29 22.11 0.33
C ARG A 36 -6.89 20.66 0.64
N VAL A 37 -7.79 19.89 1.25
CA VAL A 37 -7.58 18.46 1.57
C VAL A 37 -8.32 17.53 0.63
N ALA A 38 -9.29 18.02 -0.13
CA ALA A 38 -10.09 17.22 -1.06
C ALA A 38 -9.59 17.30 -2.51
N GLU A 39 -8.77 18.30 -2.85
CA GLU A 39 -8.24 18.54 -4.19
C GLU A 39 -7.43 17.33 -4.72
N VAL A 40 -7.65 17.00 -6.00
CA VAL A 40 -6.78 16.09 -6.76
C VAL A 40 -5.69 16.93 -7.42
N ARG A 41 -4.47 16.82 -6.93
CA ARG A 41 -3.33 17.57 -7.44
C ARG A 41 -2.69 16.87 -8.62
N LEU A 42 -2.16 17.64 -9.57
CA LEU A 42 -1.38 17.08 -10.67
C LEU A 42 -0.06 16.51 -10.15
N LEU A 43 0.53 15.61 -10.92
CA LEU A 43 1.89 15.07 -10.69
C LEU A 43 2.78 15.56 -11.84
N ASP A 44 3.66 16.49 -11.51
CA ASP A 44 4.55 17.12 -12.48
C ASP A 44 5.84 16.31 -12.64
N ASP A 45 6.25 16.04 -13.89
CA ASP A 45 7.53 15.39 -14.17
C ASP A 45 8.71 16.31 -13.81
N VAL A 46 9.64 15.77 -13.04
CA VAL A 46 10.87 16.47 -12.65
C VAL A 46 12.08 15.90 -13.36
N ALA A 47 12.22 14.58 -13.34
CA ALA A 47 13.36 13.89 -13.94
C ALA A 47 13.03 12.44 -14.30
N THR A 48 13.87 11.89 -15.16
CA THR A 48 13.92 10.47 -15.51
C THR A 48 15.30 9.92 -15.21
N VAL A 49 15.36 8.75 -14.59
CA VAL A 49 16.61 8.06 -14.26
C VAL A 49 16.59 6.66 -14.88
N GLY A 50 17.65 6.30 -15.59
CA GLY A 50 17.80 5.00 -16.23
C GLY A 50 16.92 4.80 -17.46
N ASP A 51 16.66 3.54 -17.78
CA ASP A 51 15.82 3.13 -18.90
C ASP A 51 14.38 2.94 -18.44
N ILE A 52 13.47 3.74 -19.02
CA ILE A 52 12.04 3.71 -18.73
C ILE A 52 11.26 3.26 -19.96
N GLY A 53 10.17 2.52 -19.71
CA GLY A 53 9.25 2.13 -20.79
C GLY A 53 8.49 3.33 -21.37
N PRO A 54 7.91 3.17 -22.57
CA PRO A 54 7.19 4.24 -23.26
C PRO A 54 5.90 4.67 -22.56
N GLU A 55 5.31 3.79 -21.77
CA GLU A 55 4.07 4.07 -21.04
C GLU A 55 4.38 4.76 -19.71
N ARG A 56 4.10 6.06 -19.65
CA ARG A 56 4.44 6.93 -18.52
C ARG A 56 4.00 6.38 -17.17
N ALA A 57 2.76 5.93 -17.05
CA ALA A 57 2.19 5.45 -15.78
C ALA A 57 2.73 4.07 -15.36
N ARG A 58 3.30 3.27 -16.27
CA ARG A 58 3.84 1.93 -15.95
C ARG A 58 5.25 1.92 -15.41
N ASN A 59 5.91 3.05 -15.38
CA ASN A 59 7.25 3.17 -14.81
C ASN A 59 7.21 3.16 -13.28
N ASN A 60 8.34 2.87 -12.66
CA ASN A 60 8.52 3.12 -11.23
C ASN A 60 8.45 4.63 -10.96
N LEU A 61 7.86 5.03 -9.85
CA LEU A 61 7.64 6.44 -9.53
C LEU A 61 8.24 6.81 -8.17
N LEU A 62 9.11 7.83 -8.17
CA LEU A 62 9.52 8.54 -6.97
C LEU A 62 8.75 9.85 -6.91
N ILE A 63 7.84 10.00 -5.96
CA ILE A 63 6.95 11.16 -5.87
C ILE A 63 7.33 12.00 -4.66
N ARG A 64 7.65 13.28 -4.89
CA ARG A 64 7.88 14.26 -3.83
C ARG A 64 6.58 14.99 -3.50
N GLY A 65 6.21 14.99 -2.22
CA GLY A 65 5.07 15.73 -1.71
C GLY A 65 4.32 15.01 -0.60
N ASP A 66 3.25 15.64 -0.11
CA ASP A 66 2.42 15.01 0.92
C ASP A 66 1.80 13.70 0.43
N ALA A 67 1.91 12.66 1.27
CA ALA A 67 1.47 11.31 0.92
C ALA A 67 -0.04 11.24 0.62
N LEU A 68 -0.89 11.98 1.34
CA LEU A 68 -2.34 11.98 1.11
C LEU A 68 -2.67 12.53 -0.27
N SER A 69 -2.03 13.65 -0.66
CA SER A 69 -2.20 14.27 -1.98
C SER A 69 -1.70 13.35 -3.10
N ALA A 70 -0.49 12.78 -2.94
CA ALA A 70 0.09 11.86 -3.92
C ALA A 70 -0.77 10.59 -4.12
N LEU A 71 -1.19 9.93 -3.02
CA LEU A 71 -2.04 8.73 -3.07
C LEU A 71 -3.39 9.03 -3.75
N ARG A 72 -3.98 10.18 -3.46
CA ARG A 72 -5.21 10.61 -4.11
C ARG A 72 -5.02 10.85 -5.60
N SER A 73 -3.93 11.50 -5.98
CA SER A 73 -3.58 11.73 -7.39
C SER A 73 -3.40 10.41 -8.15
N LEU A 74 -2.69 9.45 -7.57
CA LEU A 74 -2.54 8.10 -8.13
C LEU A 74 -3.89 7.37 -8.31
N ALA A 75 -4.85 7.61 -7.41
CA ALA A 75 -6.16 6.97 -7.46
C ALA A 75 -7.17 7.70 -8.38
N ARG A 76 -6.95 8.96 -8.73
CA ARG A 76 -7.93 9.81 -9.40
C ARG A 76 -7.48 10.37 -10.75
N LEU A 77 -6.19 10.67 -10.95
CA LEU A 77 -5.69 11.09 -12.26
C LEU A 77 -5.84 9.94 -13.24
N PRO A 78 -6.57 10.10 -14.36
CA PRO A 78 -6.88 8.98 -15.26
C PRO A 78 -5.65 8.22 -15.75
N GLU A 79 -4.56 8.94 -16.05
CA GLU A 79 -3.28 8.35 -16.43
C GLU A 79 -2.78 7.32 -15.40
N PHE A 80 -2.81 7.68 -14.12
CA PHE A 80 -2.31 6.84 -13.03
C PHE A 80 -3.36 5.88 -12.48
N ALA A 81 -4.62 6.29 -12.41
CA ALA A 81 -5.70 5.46 -11.89
C ALA A 81 -5.88 4.18 -12.70
N SER A 82 -5.72 4.25 -14.02
CA SER A 82 -5.75 3.07 -14.90
C SER A 82 -4.68 2.03 -14.55
N GLU A 83 -3.55 2.46 -13.96
CA GLU A 83 -2.41 1.60 -13.62
C GLU A 83 -2.32 1.21 -12.14
N TYR A 84 -2.90 2.00 -11.23
CA TYR A 84 -2.67 1.81 -9.79
C TYR A 84 -3.92 1.59 -8.96
N LEU A 85 -5.09 2.08 -9.38
CA LEU A 85 -6.33 1.90 -8.61
C LEU A 85 -6.71 0.41 -8.54
N GLY A 86 -6.68 -0.14 -7.33
CA GLY A 86 -6.96 -1.55 -7.09
C GLY A 86 -5.90 -2.52 -7.64
N LYS A 87 -4.64 -2.10 -7.84
CA LYS A 87 -3.58 -2.92 -8.44
C LYS A 87 -2.30 -3.05 -7.60
N VAL A 88 -2.14 -2.26 -6.56
CA VAL A 88 -1.00 -2.39 -5.64
C VAL A 88 -1.09 -3.71 -4.88
N LYS A 89 -0.02 -4.49 -4.88
CA LYS A 89 0.03 -5.81 -4.21
C LYS A 89 0.49 -5.71 -2.77
N LEU A 90 1.46 -4.84 -2.50
CA LEU A 90 2.02 -4.60 -1.18
C LEU A 90 2.10 -3.11 -0.91
N ALA A 91 1.55 -2.65 0.20
CA ALA A 91 1.87 -1.36 0.78
C ALA A 91 2.64 -1.58 2.08
N TYR A 92 3.83 -0.98 2.18
CA TYR A 92 4.61 -0.94 3.41
C TYR A 92 4.64 0.50 3.93
N LEU A 93 4.30 0.68 5.18
CA LEU A 93 4.20 1.98 5.85
C LEU A 93 5.08 1.97 7.10
N ASP A 94 6.02 2.91 7.15
CA ASP A 94 6.90 3.18 8.28
C ASP A 94 6.68 4.63 8.76
N PRO A 95 5.49 4.95 9.32
CA PRO A 95 5.15 6.30 9.73
C PRO A 95 6.00 6.74 10.94
N PRO A 96 6.02 8.04 11.29
CA PRO A 96 6.56 8.49 12.57
C PRO A 96 5.94 7.68 13.72
N PHE A 97 6.78 7.17 14.64
CA PHE A 97 6.31 6.29 15.73
C PHE A 97 5.66 7.05 16.88
N ASN A 98 5.72 8.38 16.84
CA ASN A 98 5.17 9.27 17.86
C ASN A 98 5.79 9.05 19.25
N THR A 99 7.09 8.79 19.27
CA THR A 99 7.87 8.52 20.49
C THR A 99 8.19 9.77 21.30
N GLN A 100 7.76 10.95 20.87
CA GLN A 100 8.07 12.26 21.42
C GLN A 100 9.58 12.60 21.37
N GLN A 101 10.31 11.99 20.45
CA GLN A 101 11.71 12.30 20.16
C GLN A 101 11.81 13.27 19.00
N SER A 102 12.65 14.28 19.13
CA SER A 102 12.95 15.21 18.03
C SER A 102 14.08 14.62 17.18
N PHE A 103 13.82 14.34 15.92
CA PHE A 103 14.81 13.93 14.92
C PHE A 103 15.24 15.11 14.06
N LEU A 104 16.42 15.01 13.45
CA LEU A 104 17.02 16.12 12.70
C LEU A 104 16.19 16.53 11.47
N LEU A 105 15.46 15.59 10.88
CA LEU A 105 14.76 15.76 9.60
C LEU A 105 13.22 15.66 9.72
N TYR A 106 12.67 15.26 10.86
CA TYR A 106 11.22 15.19 11.09
C TYR A 106 10.86 15.22 12.58
N ASP A 107 9.64 15.66 12.87
CA ASP A 107 9.08 15.68 14.22
C ASP A 107 8.31 14.38 14.50
N ASP A 108 8.71 13.66 15.54
CA ASP A 108 8.07 12.43 16.02
C ASP A 108 7.20 12.69 17.28
N ALA A 109 6.90 13.95 17.56
CA ALA A 109 6.10 14.37 18.71
C ALA A 109 4.75 14.96 18.29
N LEU A 110 3.97 14.19 17.52
CA LEU A 110 2.64 14.60 17.12
C LEU A 110 1.64 14.43 18.27
N GLU A 111 0.65 15.32 18.35
CA GLU A 111 -0.49 15.10 19.22
C GLU A 111 -1.24 13.84 18.74
N HIS A 112 -1.64 13.00 19.67
CA HIS A 112 -2.18 11.66 19.38
C HIS A 112 -3.36 11.66 18.40
N SER A 113 -4.29 12.62 18.51
CA SER A 113 -5.41 12.74 17.56
C SER A 113 -4.95 13.16 16.16
N VAL A 114 -3.89 13.96 16.06
CA VAL A 114 -3.25 14.35 14.79
C VAL A 114 -2.65 13.11 14.13
N TRP A 115 -1.90 12.31 14.88
CA TRP A 115 -1.30 11.07 14.37
C TRP A 115 -2.37 10.09 13.87
N LEU A 116 -3.41 9.83 14.67
CA LEU A 116 -4.50 8.93 14.28
C LEU A 116 -5.23 9.40 13.01
N THR A 117 -5.49 10.72 12.90
CA THR A 117 -6.16 11.28 11.72
C THR A 117 -5.26 11.21 10.49
N MET A 118 -3.97 11.52 10.65
CA MET A 118 -2.97 11.38 9.59
C MET A 118 -2.93 9.94 9.04
N MET A 119 -2.87 8.95 9.93
CA MET A 119 -2.83 7.55 9.54
C MET A 119 -4.15 7.08 8.90
N ARG A 120 -5.30 7.43 9.50
CA ARG A 120 -6.61 7.09 8.94
C ARG A 120 -6.73 7.51 7.48
N ASP A 121 -6.41 8.77 7.20
CA ASP A 121 -6.61 9.33 5.88
C ASP A 121 -5.73 8.66 4.81
N ARG A 122 -4.50 8.31 5.18
CA ARG A 122 -3.58 7.57 4.30
C ARG A 122 -3.98 6.11 4.13
N LEU A 123 -4.37 5.43 5.21
CA LEU A 123 -4.82 4.03 5.16
C LEU A 123 -6.07 3.86 4.27
N ILE A 124 -7.00 4.82 4.29
CA ILE A 124 -8.17 4.83 3.39
C ILE A 124 -7.72 4.87 1.92
N GLN A 125 -6.78 5.77 1.56
CA GLN A 125 -6.28 5.87 0.18
C GLN A 125 -5.44 4.64 -0.21
N VAL A 126 -4.62 4.12 0.69
CA VAL A 126 -3.87 2.87 0.48
C VAL A 126 -4.83 1.71 0.18
N ARG A 127 -5.91 1.58 0.95
CA ARG A 127 -6.94 0.55 0.73
C ARG A 127 -7.55 0.63 -0.67
N GLU A 128 -7.81 1.83 -1.20
CA GLU A 128 -8.33 2.02 -2.56
C GLU A 128 -7.34 1.53 -3.63
N LEU A 129 -6.05 1.77 -3.43
CA LEU A 129 -5.01 1.37 -4.37
C LEU A 129 -4.69 -0.13 -4.31
N LEU A 130 -4.93 -0.79 -3.16
CA LEU A 130 -4.63 -2.21 -3.00
C LEU A 130 -5.50 -3.09 -3.90
N ARG A 131 -4.89 -4.10 -4.49
CA ARG A 131 -5.55 -5.23 -5.18
C ARG A 131 -6.37 -6.06 -4.17
N PRO A 132 -7.45 -6.78 -4.56
CA PRO A 132 -8.24 -7.61 -3.65
C PRO A 132 -7.39 -8.56 -2.78
N ASP A 133 -6.35 -9.16 -3.36
CA ASP A 133 -5.37 -10.01 -2.69
C ASP A 133 -4.09 -9.23 -2.26
N GLY A 134 -4.18 -7.91 -2.20
CA GLY A 134 -3.10 -7.04 -1.73
C GLY A 134 -3.02 -6.97 -0.21
N THR A 135 -1.87 -6.53 0.30
CA THR A 135 -1.58 -6.44 1.73
C THR A 135 -1.03 -5.08 2.10
N VAL A 136 -1.27 -4.68 3.35
CA VAL A 136 -0.64 -3.52 3.98
C VAL A 136 0.08 -3.97 5.24
N TRP A 137 1.33 -3.54 5.35
CA TRP A 137 2.19 -3.71 6.51
C TRP A 137 2.43 -2.34 7.15
N VAL A 138 2.13 -2.21 8.43
CA VAL A 138 2.42 -0.98 9.20
C VAL A 138 3.43 -1.32 10.28
N HIS A 139 4.56 -0.66 10.25
CA HIS A 139 5.69 -0.85 11.17
C HIS A 139 5.62 0.18 12.28
N LEU A 140 5.58 -0.25 13.52
CA LEU A 140 5.45 0.62 14.70
C LEU A 140 6.20 0.03 15.90
N ASP A 141 6.49 0.86 16.87
CA ASP A 141 6.82 0.47 18.24
C ASP A 141 5.56 0.40 19.13
N ASP A 142 5.75 0.29 20.44
CA ASP A 142 4.65 0.16 21.40
C ASP A 142 3.86 1.46 21.61
N SER A 143 4.35 2.62 21.12
CA SER A 143 3.70 3.91 21.33
C SER A 143 2.32 3.97 20.69
N GLU A 144 2.22 3.55 19.42
CA GLU A 144 0.98 3.69 18.64
C GLU A 144 0.42 2.36 18.09
N VAL A 145 1.13 1.24 18.23
CA VAL A 145 0.72 -0.03 17.60
C VAL A 145 -0.67 -0.50 18.03
N ALA A 146 -1.03 -0.34 19.31
CA ALA A 146 -2.32 -0.77 19.82
C ALA A 146 -3.49 0.03 19.22
N TYR A 147 -3.34 1.33 19.11
CA TYR A 147 -4.33 2.23 18.53
C TYR A 147 -4.42 2.07 17.01
N CYS A 148 -3.27 1.95 16.35
CA CYS A 148 -3.20 1.67 14.92
C CYS A 148 -3.90 0.36 14.57
N ARG A 149 -3.77 -0.67 15.42
CA ARG A 149 -4.45 -1.95 15.26
C ARG A 149 -5.98 -1.80 15.22
N VAL A 150 -6.55 -0.99 16.13
CA VAL A 150 -7.98 -0.71 16.15
C VAL A 150 -8.40 0.15 14.97
N LEU A 151 -7.60 1.16 14.62
CA LEU A 151 -7.83 1.99 13.44
C LEU A 151 -7.84 1.16 12.15
N MET A 152 -6.93 0.20 12.01
CA MET A 152 -6.89 -0.69 10.84
C MET A 152 -8.09 -1.65 10.83
N ASP A 153 -8.61 -2.08 11.98
CA ASP A 153 -9.88 -2.83 12.05
C ASP A 153 -11.06 -2.00 11.53
N GLU A 154 -11.08 -0.68 11.78
CA GLU A 154 -12.11 0.21 11.23
C GLU A 154 -11.98 0.39 9.71
N VAL A 155 -10.75 0.57 9.21
CA VAL A 155 -10.50 0.86 7.79
C VAL A 155 -10.62 -0.38 6.92
N PHE A 156 -10.00 -1.50 7.31
CA PHE A 156 -9.94 -2.73 6.50
C PHE A 156 -10.99 -3.77 6.88
N GLY A 157 -11.49 -3.70 8.11
CA GLY A 157 -12.33 -4.73 8.70
C GLY A 157 -11.52 -5.75 9.50
N ARG A 158 -12.05 -6.17 10.65
CA ARG A 158 -11.37 -7.12 11.55
C ARG A 158 -11.08 -8.48 10.91
N SER A 159 -11.91 -8.93 9.98
CA SER A 159 -11.70 -10.18 9.23
C SER A 159 -10.50 -10.15 8.27
N CYS A 160 -10.02 -8.96 7.93
CA CYS A 160 -8.86 -8.73 7.08
C CYS A 160 -7.54 -8.70 7.86
N PHE A 161 -7.58 -8.74 9.19
CA PHE A 161 -6.38 -8.89 9.99
C PHE A 161 -5.74 -10.26 9.75
N VAL A 162 -4.47 -10.24 9.38
CA VAL A 162 -3.71 -11.47 9.15
C VAL A 162 -2.91 -11.83 10.40
N THR A 163 -2.02 -10.96 10.84
CA THR A 163 -1.17 -11.22 12.01
C THR A 163 -0.45 -9.95 12.48
N SER A 164 0.17 -10.04 13.66
CA SER A 164 1.22 -9.14 14.13
C SER A 164 2.54 -9.90 14.11
N VAL A 165 3.57 -9.32 13.49
CA VAL A 165 4.92 -9.88 13.46
C VAL A 165 5.78 -9.09 14.43
N VAL A 166 6.49 -9.79 15.31
CA VAL A 166 7.47 -9.20 16.22
C VAL A 166 8.85 -9.29 15.56
N TRP A 167 9.44 -8.14 15.27
CA TRP A 167 10.77 -8.03 14.69
C TRP A 167 11.76 -7.51 15.71
N ARG A 168 12.85 -8.24 15.94
CA ARG A 168 13.95 -7.81 16.77
C ARG A 168 14.74 -6.71 16.07
N SER A 169 14.51 -5.46 16.49
CA SER A 169 15.09 -4.26 15.88
C SER A 169 16.44 -3.89 16.47
N ALA A 170 16.75 -4.33 17.69
CA ALA A 170 18.01 -4.07 18.39
C ALA A 170 18.86 -5.33 18.53
N ASP A 171 20.18 -5.21 18.28
CA ASP A 171 21.12 -6.32 18.41
C ASP A 171 21.51 -6.59 19.87
N THR A 172 21.49 -5.54 20.69
CA THR A 172 21.91 -5.57 22.11
C THR A 172 20.91 -4.81 22.94
N GLY A 173 20.69 -5.28 24.16
CA GLY A 173 19.86 -4.56 25.12
C GLY A 173 20.41 -3.18 25.45
N ASN A 174 19.52 -2.26 25.84
CA ASN A 174 19.88 -0.93 26.32
C ASN A 174 20.23 -1.01 27.81
N TYR A 175 21.50 -0.87 28.13
CA TYR A 175 22.01 -0.91 29.51
C TYR A 175 21.55 0.28 30.38
N ASP A 176 21.19 1.40 29.75
CA ASP A 176 20.72 2.60 30.44
C ASP A 176 19.20 2.60 30.67
N ALA A 177 18.51 1.57 30.22
CA ALA A 177 17.06 1.46 30.38
C ALA A 177 16.67 1.33 31.86
N LYS A 178 15.80 2.21 32.34
CA LYS A 178 15.34 2.20 33.74
C LYS A 178 14.33 1.10 34.06
N GLN A 179 13.58 0.65 33.06
CA GLN A 179 12.56 -0.39 33.20
C GLN A 179 12.93 -1.61 32.34
N PHE A 180 12.58 -1.58 31.05
CA PHE A 180 12.89 -2.63 30.11
C PHE A 180 13.69 -2.09 28.93
N SER A 181 14.59 -2.89 28.41
CA SER A 181 15.16 -2.64 27.09
C SER A 181 14.11 -2.94 26.04
N VAL A 182 13.79 -1.96 25.20
CA VAL A 182 12.88 -2.16 24.06
C VAL A 182 13.70 -2.63 22.87
N ASP A 183 13.62 -3.92 22.58
CA ASP A 183 14.50 -4.57 21.61
C ASP A 183 13.78 -4.96 20.31
N HIS A 184 12.47 -4.65 20.21
CA HIS A 184 11.64 -5.05 19.07
C HIS A 184 10.71 -3.93 18.61
N ASN A 185 10.25 -4.10 17.38
CA ASN A 185 9.12 -3.39 16.83
C ASN A 185 8.05 -4.39 16.38
N THR A 186 6.85 -3.91 16.16
CA THR A 186 5.72 -4.70 15.69
C THR A 186 5.34 -4.29 14.27
N LEU A 187 5.13 -5.28 13.40
CA LEU A 187 4.57 -5.06 12.08
C LEU A 187 3.14 -5.61 12.07
N LEU A 188 2.17 -4.73 11.88
CA LEU A 188 0.77 -5.10 11.71
C LEU A 188 0.52 -5.46 10.24
N LEU A 189 -0.02 -6.65 9.99
CA LEU A 189 -0.35 -7.12 8.66
C LEU A 189 -1.85 -7.27 8.46
N TYR A 190 -2.38 -6.56 7.47
CA TYR A 190 -3.74 -6.70 6.97
C TYR A 190 -3.75 -7.03 5.48
N SER A 191 -4.74 -7.78 5.06
CA SER A 191 -5.09 -7.93 3.64
C SER A 191 -6.24 -7.00 3.26
N ARG A 192 -6.36 -6.69 1.97
CA ARG A 192 -7.51 -5.94 1.43
C ARG A 192 -8.82 -6.69 1.62
N GLU A 193 -8.80 -8.00 1.34
CA GLU A 193 -9.92 -8.93 1.54
C GLU A 193 -9.49 -10.09 2.44
N ALA A 194 -10.45 -10.70 3.13
CA ALA A 194 -10.18 -11.81 4.02
C ALA A 194 -9.71 -13.08 3.26
N GLY A 195 -8.85 -13.89 3.91
CA GLY A 195 -8.42 -15.17 3.33
C GLY A 195 -7.11 -15.11 2.55
N TRP A 196 -6.38 -14.00 2.60
CA TRP A 196 -5.04 -13.89 2.01
C TRP A 196 -4.08 -14.96 2.55
N GLN A 197 -3.19 -15.43 1.70
CA GLN A 197 -2.17 -16.43 2.04
C GLN A 197 -0.77 -15.90 1.72
N ALA A 198 0.13 -16.05 2.67
CA ALA A 198 1.53 -15.68 2.51
C ALA A 198 2.24 -16.59 1.50
N ASN A 199 3.15 -16.04 0.72
CA ASN A 199 4.11 -16.84 -0.02
C ASN A 199 4.96 -17.66 0.96
N ARG A 200 5.29 -18.88 0.57
CA ARG A 200 6.16 -19.73 1.39
C ARG A 200 7.61 -19.32 1.19
N ILE A 201 8.34 -19.28 2.28
CA ILE A 201 9.77 -18.97 2.27
C ILE A 201 10.59 -20.26 2.16
N GLU A 202 11.74 -20.16 1.53
CA GLU A 202 12.67 -21.29 1.47
C GLU A 202 13.13 -21.72 2.86
N ARG A 203 13.42 -23.01 2.99
CA ARG A 203 14.02 -23.55 4.21
C ARG A 203 15.48 -23.10 4.32
N THR A 204 15.90 -22.73 5.51
CA THR A 204 17.32 -22.50 5.82
C THR A 204 18.10 -23.82 5.77
N ASP A 205 19.42 -23.76 5.66
CA ASP A 205 20.27 -24.97 5.67
C ASP A 205 20.13 -25.74 6.98
N ASP A 206 19.94 -25.04 8.09
CA ASP A 206 19.68 -25.65 9.40
C ASP A 206 18.37 -26.44 9.39
N GLN A 207 17.32 -25.91 8.77
CA GLN A 207 16.03 -26.57 8.59
C GLN A 207 16.08 -27.71 7.56
N LYS A 208 17.11 -27.76 6.70
CA LYS A 208 17.36 -28.84 5.76
C LYS A 208 18.30 -29.92 6.35
N SER A 209 18.98 -29.66 7.46
CA SER A 209 20.05 -30.50 8.02
C SER A 209 19.61 -31.93 8.37
N HIS A 210 18.32 -32.12 8.69
CA HIS A 210 17.78 -33.46 9.00
C HIS A 210 17.39 -34.29 7.77
N TYR A 211 17.46 -33.69 6.56
CA TYR A 211 17.29 -34.44 5.32
C TYR A 211 18.61 -35.07 4.89
N GLY A 212 18.59 -36.34 4.59
CA GLY A 212 19.76 -37.07 4.10
C GLY A 212 19.39 -37.99 2.93
N ASN A 213 20.39 -38.44 2.18
CA ASN A 213 20.20 -39.43 1.11
C ASN A 213 21.16 -40.60 1.28
N PRO A 214 21.05 -41.40 2.38
CA PRO A 214 22.00 -42.45 2.71
C PRO A 214 21.95 -43.61 1.74
N ASP A 215 20.89 -43.79 0.97
CA ASP A 215 20.67 -44.86 0.02
C ASP A 215 20.69 -44.40 -1.45
N ASN A 216 21.17 -43.20 -1.72
CA ASN A 216 21.22 -42.57 -3.06
C ASN A 216 19.88 -42.67 -3.82
N ASP A 217 18.76 -42.41 -3.11
CA ASP A 217 17.43 -42.36 -3.75
C ASP A 217 17.41 -41.26 -4.84
N PRO A 218 17.03 -41.61 -6.08
CA PRO A 218 17.05 -40.64 -7.20
C PRO A 218 16.11 -39.44 -7.00
N ARG A 219 15.13 -39.52 -6.09
CA ARG A 219 14.25 -38.38 -5.73
C ARG A 219 14.93 -37.35 -4.82
N GLY A 220 16.14 -37.64 -4.34
CA GLY A 220 16.93 -36.73 -3.52
C GLY A 220 16.84 -36.98 -2.02
N PRO A 221 17.31 -36.04 -1.19
CA PRO A 221 17.31 -36.14 0.26
C PRO A 221 15.91 -36.31 0.85
N TRP A 222 15.81 -37.15 1.89
CA TRP A 222 14.56 -37.44 2.59
C TRP A 222 14.80 -37.57 4.11
N PHE A 223 13.70 -37.50 4.88
CA PHE A 223 13.75 -37.84 6.31
C PHE A 223 12.56 -38.71 6.71
N ASP A 224 12.72 -39.42 7.82
CA ASP A 224 11.73 -40.29 8.45
C ASP A 224 11.17 -39.59 9.69
N GLY A 225 10.12 -38.78 9.55
CA GLY A 225 9.61 -38.00 10.66
C GLY A 225 8.10 -37.78 10.65
N ASN A 226 7.41 -38.27 9.65
CA ASN A 226 5.98 -38.12 9.56
C ASN A 226 5.22 -39.15 10.43
N PRO A 227 4.18 -38.68 11.19
CA PRO A 227 3.36 -39.60 11.95
C PRO A 227 2.60 -40.57 11.02
N LEU A 228 2.74 -41.84 11.28
CA LEU A 228 2.03 -42.91 10.56
C LEU A 228 0.61 -43.13 11.07
N GLY A 229 0.31 -42.66 12.28
CA GLY A 229 -1.00 -42.78 12.91
C GLY A 229 -1.96 -41.63 12.55
N SER A 230 -3.25 -41.95 12.52
CA SER A 230 -4.30 -40.94 12.38
C SER A 230 -4.33 -40.04 13.63
N PRO A 231 -4.49 -38.71 13.46
CA PRO A 231 -4.64 -37.79 14.60
C PRO A 231 -5.91 -38.04 15.41
N ASN A 232 -6.96 -38.54 14.77
CA ASN A 232 -8.23 -38.88 15.42
C ASN A 232 -8.50 -40.38 15.34
N PRO A 233 -9.21 -40.99 16.33
CA PRO A 233 -9.57 -42.40 16.29
C PRO A 233 -10.38 -42.77 15.04
N ARG A 234 -9.91 -43.74 14.28
CA ARG A 234 -10.58 -44.29 13.10
C ARG A 234 -10.59 -45.81 13.11
N ALA A 235 -11.72 -46.41 13.47
CA ALA A 235 -11.86 -47.85 13.62
C ALA A 235 -11.58 -48.61 12.32
N ASN A 236 -11.98 -48.05 11.16
CA ASN A 236 -11.74 -48.65 9.84
C ASN A 236 -10.30 -48.60 9.37
N LEU A 237 -9.41 -47.89 10.06
CA LEU A 237 -7.97 -47.79 9.76
C LEU A 237 -7.12 -48.56 10.78
N LYS A 238 -7.75 -49.38 11.64
CA LYS A 238 -7.09 -50.29 12.60
C LYS A 238 -6.91 -51.67 11.96
N TYR A 239 -5.80 -51.85 11.26
CA TYR A 239 -5.42 -53.11 10.66
C TYR A 239 -3.93 -53.36 10.86
N ASP A 240 -3.57 -54.62 11.07
CA ASP A 240 -2.16 -55.03 11.22
C ASP A 240 -1.51 -55.24 9.85
N LEU A 241 -0.23 -54.93 9.78
CA LEU A 241 0.60 -55.13 8.60
C LEU A 241 1.53 -56.34 8.84
N ARG A 242 1.83 -57.04 7.76
CA ARG A 242 2.80 -58.14 7.78
C ARG A 242 3.98 -57.79 6.88
N SER A 243 5.19 -57.77 7.45
CA SER A 243 6.40 -57.46 6.70
C SER A 243 6.81 -58.65 5.81
N PRO A 244 7.61 -58.41 4.78
CA PRO A 244 8.22 -59.50 3.98
C PRO A 244 9.05 -60.47 4.81
N GLN A 245 9.61 -60.03 5.95
CA GLN A 245 10.38 -60.84 6.90
C GLN A 245 9.48 -61.61 7.88
N GLY A 246 8.16 -61.51 7.76
CA GLY A 246 7.18 -62.22 8.56
C GLY A 246 6.78 -61.55 9.89
N HIS A 247 7.29 -60.36 10.20
CA HIS A 247 6.91 -59.62 11.41
C HIS A 247 5.54 -59.00 11.27
N THR A 248 4.74 -59.05 12.35
CA THR A 248 3.46 -58.36 12.43
C THR A 248 3.64 -56.99 13.08
N ILE A 249 3.28 -55.93 12.37
CA ILE A 249 3.31 -54.56 12.86
C ILE A 249 1.88 -54.14 13.18
N LYS A 250 1.63 -53.88 14.48
CA LYS A 250 0.33 -53.43 14.94
C LYS A 250 0.05 -52.00 14.52
N HIS A 251 -1.24 -51.71 14.26
CA HIS A 251 -1.70 -50.36 13.98
C HIS A 251 -1.44 -49.43 15.15
N PRO A 252 -1.23 -48.11 14.91
CA PRO A 252 -1.22 -47.06 15.93
C PRO A 252 -2.55 -47.04 16.73
N PRO A 253 -2.56 -46.50 17.95
CA PRO A 253 -3.77 -46.49 18.81
C PRO A 253 -5.02 -45.92 18.13
N ASN A 254 -4.88 -44.90 17.31
CA ASN A 254 -5.97 -44.26 16.56
C ASN A 254 -6.21 -44.89 15.17
N GLY A 255 -5.44 -45.90 14.77
CA GLY A 255 -5.40 -46.46 13.43
C GLY A 255 -4.34 -45.79 12.55
N TRP A 256 -4.11 -46.36 11.36
CA TRP A 256 -3.22 -45.77 10.36
C TRP A 256 -3.78 -44.48 9.79
N ARG A 257 -2.92 -43.67 9.16
CA ARG A 257 -3.32 -42.46 8.49
C ARG A 257 -4.09 -42.73 7.16
N TRP A 258 -3.87 -43.89 6.60
CA TRP A 258 -4.37 -44.32 5.28
C TRP A 258 -5.16 -45.62 5.34
N SER A 259 -6.00 -45.84 4.32
CA SER A 259 -6.59 -47.14 4.07
C SER A 259 -5.50 -48.15 3.66
N ARG A 260 -5.82 -49.43 3.72
CA ARG A 260 -4.88 -50.51 3.31
C ARG A 260 -4.44 -50.30 1.86
N ASP A 261 -5.37 -50.07 0.94
CA ASP A 261 -5.08 -49.91 -0.48
C ASP A 261 -4.18 -48.67 -0.73
N THR A 262 -4.47 -47.54 -0.03
CA THR A 262 -3.65 -46.33 -0.15
C THR A 262 -2.24 -46.58 0.39
N LEU A 263 -2.10 -47.33 1.50
CA LEU A 263 -0.80 -47.64 2.08
C LEU A 263 0.00 -48.58 1.16
N GLU A 264 -0.66 -49.56 0.53
CA GLU A 264 -0.03 -50.47 -0.44
C GLU A 264 0.47 -49.67 -1.67
N ASN A 265 -0.33 -48.74 -2.22
CA ASN A 265 0.10 -47.85 -3.30
C ASN A 265 1.30 -46.98 -2.91
N LEU A 266 1.32 -46.47 -1.65
CA LEU A 266 2.47 -45.72 -1.14
C LEU A 266 3.71 -46.58 -0.96
N MET A 267 3.55 -47.88 -0.66
CA MET A 267 4.66 -48.84 -0.63
C MET A 267 5.16 -49.16 -2.03
N GLU A 268 4.27 -49.37 -2.99
CA GLU A 268 4.64 -49.64 -4.40
C GLU A 268 5.38 -48.44 -5.01
N SER A 269 4.93 -47.21 -4.73
CA SER A 269 5.60 -45.99 -5.17
C SER A 269 6.94 -45.76 -4.42
N GLY A 270 7.25 -46.55 -3.37
CA GLY A 270 8.41 -46.39 -2.53
C GLY A 270 8.40 -45.16 -1.61
N ALA A 271 7.26 -44.47 -1.47
CA ALA A 271 7.09 -43.41 -0.50
C ALA A 271 7.06 -43.94 0.94
N ILE A 272 6.48 -45.13 1.12
CA ILE A 272 6.59 -45.90 2.37
C ILE A 272 7.44 -47.14 2.10
N ARG A 273 8.39 -47.42 2.96
CA ARG A 273 9.27 -48.58 2.85
C ARG A 273 9.33 -49.32 4.19
N TRP A 274 9.65 -50.59 4.12
CA TRP A 274 10.01 -51.38 5.29
C TRP A 274 11.39 -50.97 5.80
N SER A 275 11.56 -50.90 7.13
CA SER A 275 12.92 -50.85 7.70
C SER A 275 13.70 -52.09 7.30
N ALA A 276 15.03 -52.02 7.33
CA ALA A 276 15.89 -53.14 6.94
C ALA A 276 15.62 -54.45 7.74
N ASP A 277 15.21 -54.31 9.01
CA ASP A 277 14.84 -55.43 9.89
C ASP A 277 13.37 -55.85 9.75
N GLY A 278 12.58 -55.17 8.92
CA GLY A 278 11.15 -55.44 8.72
C GLY A 278 10.25 -55.18 9.92
N ARG A 279 10.72 -54.51 10.96
CA ARG A 279 9.97 -54.29 12.21
C ARG A 279 9.18 -52.99 12.25
N ARG A 280 9.39 -52.10 11.28
CA ARG A 280 8.62 -50.85 11.14
C ARG A 280 8.49 -50.46 9.68
N ILE A 281 7.56 -49.56 9.39
CA ILE A 281 7.47 -48.87 8.12
C ILE A 281 8.02 -47.46 8.28
N ILE A 282 8.59 -46.92 7.20
CA ILE A 282 9.24 -45.62 7.12
C ILE A 282 8.51 -44.83 6.05
N TYR A 283 7.94 -43.69 6.41
CA TYR A 283 7.34 -42.76 5.45
C TYR A 283 8.37 -41.68 5.10
N ARG A 284 8.87 -41.74 3.90
CA ARG A 284 9.88 -40.82 3.40
C ARG A 284 9.25 -39.52 2.97
N THR A 285 9.73 -38.42 3.55
CA THR A 285 9.39 -37.06 3.11
C THR A 285 10.59 -36.51 2.37
N TYR A 286 10.45 -36.32 1.06
CA TYR A 286 11.54 -35.84 0.22
C TYR A 286 11.62 -34.32 0.28
N LEU A 287 12.83 -33.78 0.36
CA LEU A 287 13.08 -32.34 0.38
C LEU A 287 12.55 -31.68 -0.88
N ASN A 288 12.74 -32.30 -2.04
CA ASN A 288 12.32 -31.79 -3.34
C ASN A 288 10.78 -31.69 -3.49
N ASP A 289 10.03 -32.51 -2.74
CA ASP A 289 8.56 -32.47 -2.75
C ASP A 289 8.00 -31.42 -1.77
N GLN A 290 8.87 -30.84 -0.95
CA GLN A 290 8.44 -29.87 0.05
C GLN A 290 8.36 -28.47 -0.54
N ARG A 291 7.16 -27.92 -0.54
CA ARG A 291 6.98 -26.48 -0.71
C ARG A 291 7.58 -25.78 0.51
N GLY A 292 8.22 -24.63 0.37
CA GLY A 292 8.79 -23.85 1.47
C GLY A 292 7.91 -23.79 2.74
N LEU A 293 8.32 -23.13 3.77
CA LEU A 293 7.58 -23.00 5.04
C LEU A 293 6.70 -21.75 5.06
N PRO A 294 5.54 -21.80 5.75
CA PRO A 294 4.85 -20.57 6.13
C PRO A 294 5.79 -19.67 6.93
N PRO A 295 5.77 -18.34 6.72
CA PRO A 295 6.60 -17.43 7.51
C PRO A 295 6.21 -17.45 8.99
N SER A 296 7.21 -17.37 9.88
CA SER A 296 6.99 -17.19 11.32
C SER A 296 6.53 -15.76 11.61
N THR A 297 5.82 -15.56 12.72
CA THR A 297 5.47 -14.25 13.26
C THR A 297 6.51 -13.70 14.24
N LEU A 298 7.54 -14.49 14.59
CA LEU A 298 8.65 -14.06 15.43
C LEU A 298 9.92 -13.99 14.60
N TRP A 299 10.42 -12.79 14.35
CA TRP A 299 11.64 -12.51 13.61
C TRP A 299 12.74 -12.05 14.57
N ALA A 300 13.31 -13.02 15.28
CA ALA A 300 14.31 -12.77 16.30
C ALA A 300 15.75 -12.83 15.77
N ASP A 301 15.97 -13.48 14.63
CA ASP A 301 17.28 -13.60 14.01
C ASP A 301 17.61 -12.33 13.20
N THR A 302 18.57 -11.54 13.73
CA THR A 302 19.04 -10.32 13.09
C THR A 302 19.97 -10.59 11.90
N ASP A 303 20.44 -11.82 11.68
CA ASP A 303 21.17 -12.16 10.47
C ASP A 303 20.25 -12.44 9.30
N GLU A 304 19.04 -12.90 9.57
CA GLU A 304 18.00 -13.07 8.55
C GLU A 304 17.30 -11.77 8.17
N THR A 305 16.97 -10.92 9.16
CA THR A 305 16.11 -9.75 8.94
C THR A 305 16.82 -8.41 9.14
N GLY A 306 18.08 -8.42 9.58
CA GLY A 306 18.79 -7.18 9.92
C GLY A 306 18.36 -6.59 11.26
N SER A 307 18.95 -5.45 11.58
CA SER A 307 18.63 -4.62 12.75
C SER A 307 18.79 -3.14 12.40
N ASN A 308 18.31 -2.23 13.27
CA ASN A 308 18.50 -0.79 13.09
C ASN A 308 19.97 -0.38 12.95
N ARG A 309 20.87 -1.04 13.72
CA ARG A 309 22.32 -0.81 13.62
C ARG A 309 22.87 -1.25 12.27
N LYS A 310 22.44 -2.44 11.78
CA LYS A 310 22.86 -2.96 10.48
C LYS A 310 22.38 -2.03 9.36
N ALA A 311 21.14 -1.53 9.43
CA ALA A 311 20.60 -0.56 8.48
C ALA A 311 21.40 0.75 8.42
N LYS A 312 21.76 1.33 9.59
CA LYS A 312 22.63 2.51 9.63
C LYS A 312 24.01 2.23 9.01
N ASN A 313 24.56 1.04 9.24
CA ASN A 313 25.85 0.65 8.65
C ASN A 313 25.75 0.42 7.13
N GLU A 314 24.62 -0.08 6.63
CA GLU A 314 24.36 -0.20 5.19
C GLU A 314 24.42 1.19 4.52
N LEU A 315 23.68 2.18 5.06
CA LEU A 315 23.69 3.54 4.50
C LEU A 315 25.05 4.24 4.64
N LYS A 316 25.74 4.06 5.76
CA LYS A 316 27.10 4.62 5.92
C LYS A 316 28.07 4.11 4.87
N LYS A 317 28.00 2.82 4.55
CA LYS A 317 28.85 2.23 3.52
C LYS A 317 28.44 2.70 2.12
N LEU A 318 27.13 2.75 1.84
CA LEU A 318 26.61 3.15 0.54
C LEU A 318 27.00 4.58 0.17
N PHE A 319 26.89 5.51 1.12
CA PHE A 319 27.13 6.94 0.87
C PHE A 319 28.44 7.48 1.45
N HIS A 320 29.29 6.61 2.03
CA HIS A 320 30.54 7.00 2.70
C HIS A 320 30.35 8.06 3.79
N LEU A 321 29.23 7.97 4.57
CA LEU A 321 28.82 8.95 5.56
C LEU A 321 29.43 8.67 6.94
N SER A 322 29.59 9.74 7.72
CA SER A 322 29.87 9.66 9.15
C SER A 322 28.61 9.27 9.94
N ALA A 323 28.77 8.95 11.22
CA ALA A 323 27.65 8.58 12.08
C ALA A 323 26.63 9.70 12.31
N LYS A 324 27.03 10.96 12.12
CA LYS A 324 26.16 12.15 12.33
C LYS A 324 25.38 12.54 11.06
N GLU A 325 25.82 12.08 9.91
CA GLU A 325 25.23 12.44 8.60
C GLU A 325 24.26 11.39 8.09
N VAL A 326 24.23 10.21 8.69
CA VAL A 326 23.37 9.13 8.27
C VAL A 326 21.92 9.38 8.70
N PHE A 327 20.96 9.00 7.86
CA PHE A 327 19.54 9.02 8.19
C PHE A 327 19.26 8.31 9.52
N ASP A 328 18.42 8.89 10.37
CA ASP A 328 18.29 8.45 11.77
C ASP A 328 17.70 7.04 11.93
N THR A 329 16.67 6.71 11.16
CA THR A 329 15.89 5.47 11.35
C THR A 329 15.74 4.65 10.06
N PRO A 330 16.83 4.32 9.34
CA PRO A 330 16.71 3.51 8.14
C PRO A 330 16.28 2.09 8.51
N LYS A 331 15.56 1.43 7.61
CA LYS A 331 15.25 0.01 7.75
C LYS A 331 16.27 -0.85 6.99
N PRO A 332 16.63 -2.04 7.50
CA PRO A 332 17.59 -2.91 6.82
C PRO A 332 16.96 -3.53 5.56
N GLU A 333 17.74 -3.65 4.50
CA GLU A 333 17.28 -4.23 3.24
C GLU A 333 16.81 -5.68 3.41
N ARG A 334 17.39 -6.44 4.32
CA ARG A 334 16.96 -7.82 4.61
C ARG A 334 15.54 -7.91 5.15
N LEU A 335 15.12 -6.94 5.98
CA LEU A 335 13.74 -6.84 6.46
C LEU A 335 12.78 -6.60 5.29
N MET A 336 13.11 -5.64 4.41
CA MET A 336 12.29 -5.33 3.25
C MET A 336 12.22 -6.51 2.27
N LYS A 337 13.35 -7.19 2.03
CA LYS A 337 13.38 -8.42 1.22
C LYS A 337 12.38 -9.44 1.75
N ARG A 338 12.41 -9.69 3.05
CA ARG A 338 11.51 -10.67 3.70
C ARG A 338 10.03 -10.32 3.51
N ILE A 339 9.67 -9.06 3.73
CA ILE A 339 8.29 -8.56 3.58
C ILE A 339 7.84 -8.68 2.11
N ILE A 340 8.68 -8.25 1.17
CA ILE A 340 8.39 -8.29 -0.27
C ILE A 340 8.24 -9.74 -0.76
N GLU A 341 9.13 -10.64 -0.34
CA GLU A 341 9.11 -12.06 -0.70
C GLU A 341 7.83 -12.77 -0.23
N ILE A 342 7.39 -12.48 1.00
CA ILE A 342 6.18 -13.06 1.60
C ILE A 342 4.91 -12.56 0.91
N SER A 343 4.91 -11.30 0.44
CA SER A 343 3.69 -10.59 0.04
C SER A 343 3.51 -10.45 -1.47
N THR A 344 4.56 -10.66 -2.26
CA THR A 344 4.55 -10.32 -3.71
C THR A 344 5.27 -11.36 -4.56
N ASP A 345 4.89 -11.39 -5.83
CA ASP A 345 5.62 -12.08 -6.90
C ASP A 345 6.37 -11.06 -7.80
N PRO A 346 7.31 -11.50 -8.66
CA PRO A 346 7.94 -10.64 -9.64
C PRO A 346 6.89 -9.85 -10.46
N THR A 347 7.19 -8.59 -10.78
CA THR A 347 6.32 -7.63 -11.49
C THR A 347 5.15 -7.05 -10.70
N ASP A 348 4.84 -7.55 -9.51
CA ASP A 348 3.85 -6.92 -8.62
C ASP A 348 4.27 -5.50 -8.22
N ILE A 349 3.30 -4.70 -7.79
CA ILE A 349 3.52 -3.30 -7.41
C ILE A 349 3.66 -3.19 -5.89
N VAL A 350 4.75 -2.58 -5.45
CA VAL A 350 5.07 -2.23 -4.06
C VAL A 350 4.90 -0.73 -3.87
N LEU A 351 4.18 -0.32 -2.83
CA LEU A 351 3.97 1.07 -2.44
C LEU A 351 4.61 1.34 -1.08
N ASP A 352 5.35 2.44 -0.99
CA ASP A 352 5.80 3.03 0.28
C ASP A 352 5.49 4.52 0.28
N CYS A 353 4.61 4.98 1.17
CA CYS A 353 4.21 6.38 1.24
C CYS A 353 4.81 7.12 2.46
N PHE A 354 5.78 6.50 3.14
CA PHE A 354 6.66 7.08 4.15
C PHE A 354 8.10 6.66 3.83
N LEU A 355 8.54 7.01 2.64
CA LEU A 355 9.69 6.41 1.97
C LEU A 355 11.03 6.58 2.73
N GLY A 356 11.23 7.74 3.36
CA GLY A 356 12.46 8.07 4.06
C GLY A 356 13.70 7.87 3.17
N SER A 357 14.63 7.03 3.60
CA SER A 357 15.87 6.77 2.85
C SER A 357 15.74 5.86 1.62
N GLY A 358 14.52 5.45 1.23
CA GLY A 358 14.27 4.71 0.01
C GLY A 358 14.52 3.19 0.08
N THR A 359 14.65 2.61 1.27
CA THR A 359 15.01 1.18 1.41
C THR A 359 14.02 0.25 0.75
N THR A 360 12.72 0.45 0.99
CA THR A 360 11.66 -0.42 0.49
C THR A 360 11.67 -0.52 -1.04
N VAL A 361 11.69 0.63 -1.71
CA VAL A 361 11.63 0.69 -3.18
C VAL A 361 12.95 0.29 -3.83
N ALA A 362 14.09 0.50 -3.15
CA ALA A 362 15.39 0.00 -3.60
C ALA A 362 15.40 -1.53 -3.63
N VAL A 363 14.90 -2.19 -2.57
CA VAL A 363 14.80 -3.65 -2.51
C VAL A 363 13.75 -4.16 -3.50
N ALA A 364 12.60 -3.49 -3.63
CA ALA A 364 11.58 -3.84 -4.62
C ALA A 364 12.16 -3.85 -6.04
N HIS A 365 12.95 -2.83 -6.38
CA HIS A 365 13.63 -2.72 -7.68
C HIS A 365 14.63 -3.87 -7.91
N LYS A 366 15.53 -4.12 -6.94
CA LYS A 366 16.50 -5.21 -6.98
C LYS A 366 15.83 -6.60 -7.11
N MET A 367 14.60 -6.74 -6.60
CA MET A 367 13.83 -7.99 -6.67
C MET A 367 12.91 -8.06 -7.90
N GLY A 368 12.97 -7.13 -8.84
CA GLY A 368 12.15 -7.13 -10.05
C GLY A 368 10.68 -6.80 -9.82
N ARG A 369 10.36 -6.05 -8.76
CA ARG A 369 9.03 -5.52 -8.51
C ARG A 369 8.92 -4.10 -9.05
N ARG A 370 7.73 -3.73 -9.52
CA ARG A 370 7.40 -2.33 -9.78
C ARG A 370 7.19 -1.63 -8.43
N TRP A 371 7.42 -0.32 -8.38
CA TRP A 371 7.30 0.38 -7.12
C TRP A 371 6.84 1.84 -7.26
N LEU A 372 6.24 2.31 -6.17
CA LEU A 372 5.80 3.68 -5.93
C LEU A 372 6.39 4.11 -4.59
N GLY A 373 7.25 5.11 -4.59
CA GLY A 373 7.83 5.70 -3.39
C GLY A 373 7.37 7.14 -3.24
N ILE A 374 6.84 7.51 -2.07
CA ILE A 374 6.38 8.86 -1.78
C ILE A 374 7.11 9.38 -0.56
N GLU A 375 7.72 10.57 -0.68
CA GLU A 375 8.41 11.25 0.41
C GLU A 375 8.07 12.75 0.37
N ARG A 376 7.82 13.30 1.55
CA ARG A 376 7.51 14.72 1.68
C ARG A 376 8.77 15.59 1.71
N GLU A 377 9.78 15.14 2.45
CA GLU A 377 10.93 15.95 2.78
C GLU A 377 11.93 15.98 1.60
N ARG A 378 12.10 17.18 1.04
CA ARG A 378 12.99 17.42 -0.11
C ARG A 378 14.43 17.02 0.17
N ASP A 379 14.91 17.36 1.36
CA ASP A 379 16.30 17.13 1.77
C ASP A 379 16.56 15.62 1.96
N THR A 380 15.58 14.88 2.46
CA THR A 380 15.65 13.42 2.58
C THR A 380 15.73 12.75 1.20
N ILE A 381 14.92 13.20 0.24
CA ILE A 381 14.98 12.70 -1.13
C ILE A 381 16.35 12.99 -1.74
N ALA A 382 16.81 14.25 -1.65
CA ALA A 382 18.07 14.68 -2.27
C ALA A 382 19.30 14.02 -1.65
N ALA A 383 19.30 13.83 -0.32
CA ALA A 383 20.43 13.27 0.38
C ALA A 383 20.49 11.73 0.34
N PHE A 384 19.34 11.04 0.29
CA PHE A 384 19.28 9.59 0.48
C PHE A 384 18.52 8.85 -0.61
N ALA A 385 17.21 9.11 -0.77
CA ALA A 385 16.36 8.25 -1.61
C ALA A 385 16.78 8.30 -3.08
N LEU A 386 16.97 9.48 -3.65
CA LEU A 386 17.33 9.65 -5.07
C LEU A 386 18.73 9.07 -5.38
N PRO A 387 19.81 9.39 -4.63
CA PRO A 387 21.13 8.81 -4.89
C PRO A 387 21.16 7.30 -4.72
N ARG A 388 20.42 6.76 -3.73
CA ARG A 388 20.30 5.31 -3.54
C ARG A 388 19.68 4.64 -4.76
N LEU A 389 18.55 5.16 -5.24
CA LEU A 389 17.85 4.61 -6.39
C LEU A 389 18.65 4.75 -7.68
N GLN A 390 19.40 5.83 -7.86
CA GLN A 390 20.36 5.96 -8.95
C GLN A 390 21.41 4.85 -8.87
N GLY A 391 22.01 4.62 -7.70
CA GLY A 391 22.99 3.54 -7.49
C GLY A 391 22.41 2.15 -7.74
N VAL A 392 21.12 1.90 -7.44
CA VAL A 392 20.43 0.65 -7.78
C VAL A 392 20.29 0.49 -9.30
N VAL A 393 19.88 1.55 -10.01
CA VAL A 393 19.73 1.54 -11.48
C VAL A 393 21.09 1.36 -12.15
N ASP A 394 22.11 2.06 -11.69
CA ASP A 394 23.46 2.01 -12.25
C ASP A 394 24.24 0.72 -11.89
N GLY A 395 23.70 -0.10 -10.94
CA GLY A 395 24.39 -1.28 -10.42
C GLY A 395 25.56 -0.97 -9.48
N SER A 396 25.72 0.27 -9.04
CA SER A 396 26.78 0.70 -8.11
C SER A 396 26.43 0.46 -6.63
N ASP A 397 25.14 0.21 -6.29
CA ASP A 397 24.73 -0.23 -4.97
C ASP A 397 25.02 -1.73 -4.80
N VAL A 398 26.20 -2.03 -4.25
CA VAL A 398 26.67 -3.40 -3.99
C VAL A 398 26.30 -3.91 -2.59
N GLY A 399 25.59 -3.10 -1.80
CA GLY A 399 25.26 -3.36 -0.40
C GLY A 399 23.96 -4.16 -0.18
N GLY A 400 23.61 -4.32 1.09
CA GLY A 400 22.34 -4.87 1.51
C GLY A 400 22.02 -6.28 0.97
N VAL A 401 20.99 -6.39 0.15
CA VAL A 401 20.55 -7.67 -0.46
C VAL A 401 21.07 -7.88 -1.89
N THR A 402 21.82 -6.95 -2.46
CA THR A 402 22.27 -6.97 -3.87
C THR A 402 22.85 -8.32 -4.28
N ALA A 403 23.82 -8.83 -3.53
CA ALA A 403 24.42 -10.14 -3.81
C ALA A 403 23.48 -11.33 -3.55
N ILE A 404 22.49 -11.17 -2.64
CA ILE A 404 21.54 -12.24 -2.30
C ILE A 404 20.53 -12.44 -3.43
N VAL A 405 20.14 -11.34 -4.10
CA VAL A 405 19.15 -11.36 -5.19
C VAL A 405 19.79 -11.31 -6.58
N ASP A 406 21.12 -11.36 -6.63
CA ASP A 406 21.93 -11.35 -7.86
C ASP A 406 21.62 -10.12 -8.75
N TRP A 407 21.53 -8.93 -8.15
CA TRP A 407 21.22 -7.70 -8.86
C TRP A 407 22.48 -7.05 -9.47
N HIS A 408 22.41 -6.66 -10.73
CA HIS A 408 23.54 -6.10 -11.50
C HIS A 408 23.26 -4.71 -12.10
N GLY A 409 22.15 -4.08 -11.73
CA GLY A 409 21.71 -2.80 -12.31
C GLY A 409 20.70 -2.97 -13.42
N GLY A 410 20.18 -1.84 -13.90
CA GLY A 410 19.21 -1.75 -14.98
C GLY A 410 17.84 -1.22 -14.55
N GLY A 411 16.94 -1.08 -15.52
CA GLY A 411 15.65 -0.45 -15.32
C GLY A 411 15.75 1.06 -15.12
N GLY A 412 14.69 1.65 -14.58
CA GLY A 412 14.64 3.08 -14.34
C GLY A 412 13.39 3.50 -13.59
N PHE A 413 13.27 4.81 -13.35
CA PHE A 413 12.12 5.43 -12.70
C PHE A 413 11.93 6.88 -13.13
N ARG A 414 10.72 7.39 -12.90
CA ARG A 414 10.39 8.81 -13.02
C ARG A 414 10.33 9.46 -11.65
N ALA A 415 10.92 10.64 -11.52
CA ALA A 415 10.74 11.51 -10.37
C ALA A 415 9.66 12.53 -10.68
N LEU A 416 8.66 12.62 -9.81
CA LEU A 416 7.51 13.49 -9.93
C LEU A 416 7.38 14.38 -8.70
N ASP A 417 6.78 15.56 -8.88
CA ASP A 417 6.37 16.43 -7.78
C ASP A 417 4.83 16.50 -7.72
N VAL A 418 4.30 16.47 -6.51
CA VAL A 418 2.91 16.87 -6.28
C VAL A 418 2.79 18.36 -6.57
N ALA A 419 2.02 18.72 -7.58
CA ALA A 419 1.84 20.11 -7.98
C ALA A 419 1.26 20.96 -6.83
N PRO A 420 1.52 22.26 -6.80
CA PRO A 420 0.85 23.18 -5.90
C PRO A 420 -0.68 23.13 -6.09
N SER A 421 -1.43 23.61 -5.10
CA SER A 421 -2.89 23.78 -5.24
C SER A 421 -3.22 24.67 -6.44
N MET A 422 -4.27 24.28 -7.18
CA MET A 422 -4.84 25.14 -8.22
C MET A 422 -5.67 26.29 -7.63
N PHE A 423 -5.93 26.26 -6.33
CA PHE A 423 -6.75 27.22 -5.63
C PHE A 423 -5.93 28.04 -4.64
N GLU A 424 -6.26 29.31 -4.53
CA GLU A 424 -5.81 30.20 -3.47
C GLU A 424 -7.04 30.83 -2.79
N ALA A 425 -6.92 31.16 -1.50
CA ALA A 425 -7.99 31.78 -0.74
C ALA A 425 -7.54 33.17 -0.27
N ASP A 426 -8.40 34.17 -0.49
CA ASP A 426 -8.23 35.49 0.03
C ASP A 426 -9.57 36.01 0.57
N ALA A 427 -9.57 36.58 1.78
CA ALA A 427 -10.73 37.13 2.47
C ALA A 427 -11.97 36.19 2.48
N GLY A 428 -11.75 34.86 2.60
CA GLY A 428 -12.81 33.84 2.62
C GLY A 428 -13.39 33.51 1.23
N LEU A 429 -12.84 34.04 0.17
CA LEU A 429 -13.16 33.68 -1.21
C LEU A 429 -12.05 32.77 -1.78
N VAL A 430 -12.45 31.81 -2.58
CA VAL A 430 -11.53 30.88 -3.24
C VAL A 430 -11.41 31.25 -4.72
N PHE A 431 -10.18 31.41 -5.16
CA PHE A 431 -9.82 31.78 -6.52
C PHE A 431 -8.92 30.71 -7.16
N LEU A 432 -8.87 30.67 -8.49
CA LEU A 432 -7.85 29.94 -9.22
C LEU A 432 -6.52 30.69 -9.15
N VAL A 433 -5.45 29.97 -8.90
CA VAL A 433 -4.10 30.53 -8.95
C VAL A 433 -3.80 31.04 -10.37
N ARG A 434 -3.23 32.24 -10.49
CA ARG A 434 -2.98 32.89 -11.80
C ARG A 434 -2.11 32.10 -12.76
N SER A 435 -1.28 31.20 -12.25
CA SER A 435 -0.45 30.30 -13.07
C SER A 435 -1.22 29.13 -13.68
N MET A 436 -2.48 28.89 -13.24
CA MET A 436 -3.35 27.85 -13.80
C MET A 436 -4.07 28.36 -15.04
N THR A 437 -3.37 28.34 -16.17
CA THR A 437 -3.86 28.78 -17.48
C THR A 437 -3.88 27.63 -18.47
N ASN A 438 -4.74 27.74 -19.50
CA ASN A 438 -4.80 26.83 -20.65
C ASN A 438 -4.84 25.34 -20.30
N GLY A 439 -3.88 24.56 -20.83
CA GLY A 439 -3.86 23.11 -20.71
C GLY A 439 -3.84 22.58 -19.28
N ARG A 440 -3.13 23.22 -18.34
CA ARG A 440 -3.10 22.80 -16.94
C ARG A 440 -4.45 22.93 -16.24
N LEU A 441 -5.19 24.01 -16.53
CA LEU A 441 -6.54 24.16 -16.00
C LEU A 441 -7.47 23.07 -16.55
N ALA A 442 -7.34 22.75 -17.82
CA ALA A 442 -8.14 21.73 -18.47
C ALA A 442 -7.81 20.32 -17.92
N GLU A 443 -6.54 20.00 -17.76
CA GLU A 443 -6.06 18.74 -17.19
C GLU A 443 -6.50 18.57 -15.73
N ALA A 444 -6.30 19.59 -14.89
CA ALA A 444 -6.72 19.58 -13.50
C ALA A 444 -8.25 19.48 -13.36
N THR A 445 -9.01 20.18 -14.21
CA THR A 445 -10.48 20.10 -14.25
C THR A 445 -10.94 18.71 -14.67
N ALA A 446 -10.32 18.11 -15.69
CA ALA A 446 -10.63 16.76 -16.12
C ALA A 446 -10.38 15.73 -14.98
N ALA A 447 -9.23 15.80 -14.34
CA ALA A 447 -8.89 14.98 -13.19
C ALA A 447 -9.91 15.09 -12.06
N GLN A 448 -10.27 16.34 -11.69
CA GLN A 448 -11.19 16.62 -10.60
C GLN A 448 -12.62 16.11 -10.86
N LEU A 449 -13.09 16.21 -12.10
CA LEU A 449 -14.42 15.76 -12.52
C LEU A 449 -14.42 14.27 -12.96
N GLY A 450 -13.27 13.60 -12.92
CA GLY A 450 -13.11 12.20 -13.29
C GLY A 450 -13.30 11.95 -14.78
N PHE A 451 -12.85 12.87 -15.63
CA PHE A 451 -12.75 12.72 -17.08
C PHE A 451 -11.35 12.26 -17.45
N GLU A 452 -11.25 11.42 -18.46
CA GLU A 452 -10.00 11.16 -19.14
C GLU A 452 -9.58 12.43 -19.90
N TYR A 453 -8.35 12.91 -19.62
CA TYR A 453 -7.84 14.11 -20.27
C TYR A 453 -7.38 13.77 -21.69
N GLU A 454 -8.10 14.31 -22.66
CA GLU A 454 -7.86 14.09 -24.07
C GLU A 454 -8.11 15.41 -24.83
N ILE A 455 -7.05 15.95 -25.44
CA ILE A 455 -7.14 17.21 -26.18
C ILE A 455 -7.65 16.95 -27.59
N GLU A 456 -8.93 17.21 -27.81
CA GLU A 456 -9.60 17.18 -29.11
C GLU A 456 -10.44 18.48 -29.25
N PRO A 457 -9.84 19.60 -29.68
CA PRO A 457 -10.52 20.89 -29.66
C PRO A 457 -11.92 20.89 -30.30
N PRO A 458 -12.96 21.47 -29.65
CA PRO A 458 -12.91 22.32 -28.45
C PRO A 458 -12.97 21.54 -27.12
N PHE A 459 -12.77 20.23 -27.12
CA PHE A 459 -12.86 19.38 -25.96
C PHE A 459 -11.49 19.17 -25.32
N SER A 460 -11.51 18.98 -24.00
CA SER A 460 -10.34 18.73 -23.15
C SER A 460 -10.41 17.39 -22.43
N GLY A 461 -11.48 16.61 -22.61
CA GLY A 461 -11.61 15.32 -21.97
C GLY A 461 -12.86 14.57 -22.33
N ARG A 462 -12.89 13.29 -21.95
CA ARG A 462 -13.95 12.36 -22.25
C ARG A 462 -14.29 11.46 -21.05
N LYS A 463 -15.58 11.15 -20.89
CA LYS A 463 -16.09 10.17 -19.93
C LYS A 463 -17.27 9.43 -20.59
N GLY A 464 -17.00 8.31 -21.18
CA GLY A 464 -18.01 7.59 -21.97
C GLY A 464 -18.53 8.44 -23.13
N ARG A 465 -19.82 8.79 -23.13
CA ARG A 465 -20.46 9.65 -24.14
C ARG A 465 -20.50 11.13 -23.75
N THR A 466 -19.87 11.53 -22.65
CA THR A 466 -19.83 12.91 -22.19
C THR A 466 -18.46 13.47 -22.48
N ARG A 467 -18.44 14.63 -23.19
CA ARG A 467 -17.23 15.39 -23.47
C ARG A 467 -17.05 16.46 -22.39
N LEU A 468 -15.82 16.85 -22.12
CA LEU A 468 -15.46 17.97 -21.26
C LEU A 468 -14.91 19.11 -22.13
N ALA A 469 -15.42 20.31 -21.96
CA ALA A 469 -14.84 21.51 -22.55
C ALA A 469 -14.49 22.50 -21.42
N VAL A 470 -13.22 22.86 -21.31
CA VAL A 470 -12.74 23.80 -20.29
C VAL A 470 -12.30 25.08 -20.98
N ILE A 471 -12.90 26.19 -20.57
CA ILE A 471 -12.70 27.52 -21.14
C ILE A 471 -12.09 28.41 -20.06
N ASP A 472 -10.86 28.83 -20.28
CA ASP A 472 -10.22 29.85 -19.44
C ASP A 472 -10.71 31.24 -19.86
N GLY A 473 -11.95 31.56 -19.45
CA GLY A 473 -12.64 32.77 -19.84
C GLY A 473 -14.15 32.69 -19.66
N VAL A 474 -14.85 33.63 -20.29
CA VAL A 474 -16.31 33.72 -20.24
C VAL A 474 -16.94 32.80 -21.31
N VAL A 475 -17.78 31.88 -20.87
CA VAL A 475 -18.63 31.07 -21.76
C VAL A 475 -19.87 31.88 -22.12
N ASN A 476 -19.91 32.36 -23.35
CA ASN A 476 -21.02 33.07 -23.93
C ASN A 476 -21.76 32.24 -24.99
N GLU A 477 -22.79 32.79 -25.64
CA GLU A 477 -23.56 32.14 -26.70
C GLU A 477 -22.68 31.61 -27.83
N ALA A 478 -21.72 32.40 -28.32
CA ALA A 478 -20.85 32.01 -29.43
C ALA A 478 -20.02 30.76 -29.09
N VAL A 479 -19.43 30.73 -27.89
CA VAL A 479 -18.66 29.58 -27.39
C VAL A 479 -19.56 28.34 -27.27
N VAL A 480 -20.77 28.50 -26.73
CA VAL A 480 -21.74 27.40 -26.61
C VAL A 480 -22.10 26.82 -28.00
N ARG A 481 -22.32 27.64 -28.99
CA ARG A 481 -22.66 27.22 -30.37
C ARG A 481 -21.50 26.44 -31.01
N ILE A 482 -20.28 26.92 -30.84
CA ILE A 482 -19.07 26.23 -31.35
C ILE A 482 -18.96 24.85 -30.71
N ILE A 483 -19.05 24.76 -29.38
CA ILE A 483 -18.96 23.50 -28.64
C ILE A 483 -20.10 22.56 -29.06
N ALA A 484 -21.33 23.05 -29.15
CA ALA A 484 -22.49 22.27 -29.52
C ALA A 484 -22.39 21.69 -30.96
N SER A 485 -21.82 22.45 -31.89
CA SER A 485 -21.65 22.02 -33.28
C SER A 485 -20.55 20.93 -33.44
N ALA A 486 -19.58 20.88 -32.53
CA ALA A 486 -18.51 19.89 -32.55
C ALA A 486 -18.90 18.52 -31.93
N LEU A 487 -20.05 18.45 -31.24
CA LEU A 487 -20.54 17.21 -30.62
C LEU A 487 -21.17 16.25 -31.62
N GLY A 488 -20.88 14.98 -31.52
CA GLY A 488 -21.60 13.91 -32.22
C GLY A 488 -23.07 13.77 -31.79
N ASP A 489 -23.86 13.02 -32.58
CA ASP A 489 -25.32 12.94 -32.43
C ASP A 489 -25.82 12.45 -31.06
N ARG A 490 -25.04 11.66 -30.35
CA ARG A 490 -25.41 11.10 -29.04
C ARG A 490 -24.50 11.55 -27.91
N GLU A 491 -23.62 12.52 -28.17
CA GLU A 491 -22.71 13.05 -27.18
C GLU A 491 -23.36 14.18 -26.39
N ARG A 492 -22.92 14.33 -25.14
CA ARG A 492 -23.24 15.41 -24.23
C ARG A 492 -21.96 16.12 -23.84
N VAL A 493 -22.06 17.30 -23.27
CA VAL A 493 -20.88 18.03 -22.79
C VAL A 493 -21.10 18.61 -21.40
N VAL A 494 -20.02 18.56 -20.59
CA VAL A 494 -19.86 19.40 -19.42
C VAL A 494 -18.95 20.56 -19.84
N VAL A 495 -19.49 21.77 -19.91
CA VAL A 495 -18.71 22.98 -20.21
C VAL A 495 -18.35 23.66 -18.90
N CYS A 496 -17.06 23.86 -18.65
CA CYS A 496 -16.54 24.56 -17.48
C CYS A 496 -15.90 25.87 -17.91
N GLY A 497 -16.27 27.00 -17.28
CA GLY A 497 -15.71 28.31 -17.58
C GLY A 497 -15.42 29.12 -16.33
N THR A 498 -14.41 30.00 -16.37
CA THR A 498 -14.10 30.93 -15.27
C THR A 498 -15.13 32.03 -15.15
N GLY A 499 -15.83 32.36 -16.23
CA GLY A 499 -17.02 33.18 -16.29
C GLY A 499 -18.15 32.53 -17.08
N ILE A 500 -19.40 32.86 -16.78
CA ILE A 500 -20.57 32.36 -17.51
C ILE A 500 -21.51 33.53 -17.79
N ASP A 501 -21.87 33.72 -19.05
CA ASP A 501 -22.91 34.62 -19.46
C ASP A 501 -24.30 34.03 -19.14
N THR A 502 -25.24 34.89 -18.76
CA THR A 502 -26.62 34.52 -18.37
C THR A 502 -27.34 33.69 -19.44
N ASP A 503 -27.11 34.01 -20.71
CA ASP A 503 -27.82 33.43 -21.85
C ASP A 503 -27.19 32.10 -22.31
N ALA A 504 -25.95 31.82 -21.90
CA ALA A 504 -25.23 30.60 -22.32
C ALA A 504 -25.92 29.31 -21.87
N ARG A 505 -26.50 29.29 -20.67
CA ARG A 505 -27.13 28.10 -20.08
C ARG A 505 -28.43 27.66 -20.78
N PRO A 506 -29.40 28.52 -21.05
CA PRO A 506 -30.59 28.12 -21.81
C PRO A 506 -30.24 27.66 -23.22
N ILE A 507 -29.34 28.35 -23.91
CA ILE A 507 -28.91 28.01 -25.26
C ILE A 507 -28.26 26.62 -25.31
N LEU A 508 -27.37 26.27 -24.36
CA LEU A 508 -26.76 24.94 -24.29
C LEU A 508 -27.83 23.86 -24.09
N ARG A 509 -28.82 24.11 -23.24
CA ARG A 509 -29.90 23.13 -23.01
C ARG A 509 -30.78 22.92 -24.23
N GLU A 510 -31.03 23.96 -25.00
CA GLU A 510 -31.79 23.89 -26.26
C GLU A 510 -31.03 23.10 -27.33
N LEU A 511 -29.76 23.43 -27.56
CA LEU A 511 -28.95 22.84 -28.60
C LEU A 511 -28.53 21.40 -28.29
N ARG A 512 -28.25 21.07 -27.02
CA ARG A 512 -27.75 19.77 -26.58
C ARG A 512 -28.38 19.38 -25.23
N PRO A 513 -29.59 18.80 -25.24
CA PRO A 513 -30.27 18.37 -24.02
C PRO A 513 -29.45 17.39 -23.19
N GLY A 514 -29.38 17.62 -21.88
CA GLY A 514 -28.60 16.81 -20.94
C GLY A 514 -27.14 17.24 -20.80
N SER A 515 -26.70 18.26 -21.53
CA SER A 515 -25.42 18.93 -21.30
C SER A 515 -25.51 19.92 -20.15
N THR A 516 -24.39 20.18 -19.50
CA THR A 516 -24.33 21.07 -18.32
C THR A 516 -23.24 22.12 -18.48
N LEU A 517 -23.49 23.30 -17.84
CA LEU A 517 -22.57 24.42 -17.82
C LEU A 517 -22.23 24.75 -16.37
N ARG A 518 -20.94 24.76 -16.03
CA ARG A 518 -20.43 24.91 -14.68
C ARG A 518 -19.44 26.08 -14.60
N LYS A 519 -19.50 26.86 -13.53
CA LYS A 519 -18.54 27.95 -13.29
C LYS A 519 -17.38 27.44 -12.44
N ILE A 520 -16.15 27.65 -12.89
CA ILE A 520 -14.92 27.37 -12.12
C ILE A 520 -14.61 28.65 -11.28
N PRO A 521 -14.18 28.56 -10.02
CA PRO A 521 -13.87 27.34 -9.26
C PRO A 521 -15.08 26.68 -8.57
N ALA A 522 -16.24 27.36 -8.48
CA ALA A 522 -17.40 26.88 -7.72
C ALA A 522 -17.81 25.44 -8.09
N ALA A 523 -17.81 25.10 -9.40
CA ALA A 523 -18.17 23.76 -9.87
C ALA A 523 -17.22 22.67 -9.39
N LEU A 524 -15.94 22.97 -9.27
CA LEU A 524 -14.94 22.02 -8.76
C LEU A 524 -15.08 21.86 -7.24
N LEU A 525 -15.43 22.94 -6.54
CA LEU A 525 -15.66 22.93 -5.10
C LEU A 525 -16.97 22.22 -4.73
N ASP A 526 -18.01 22.32 -5.56
CA ASP A 526 -19.30 21.64 -5.33
C ASP A 526 -19.20 20.11 -5.43
N ASP A 527 -18.31 19.58 -6.27
CA ASP A 527 -18.05 18.14 -6.36
C ASP A 527 -17.41 17.60 -5.05
N TYR A 528 -16.68 18.41 -4.32
CA TYR A 528 -16.20 18.04 -2.98
C TYR A 528 -17.33 17.89 -1.96
N ARG A 529 -18.36 18.73 -2.06
CA ARG A 529 -19.55 18.71 -1.18
C ARG A 529 -20.51 17.57 -1.50
N SER A 530 -20.56 17.14 -2.76
CA SER A 530 -21.48 16.12 -3.25
C SER A 530 -20.86 14.72 -3.37
N SER A 531 -19.57 14.55 -3.06
CA SER A 531 -18.92 13.27 -3.30
C SER A 531 -19.55 12.17 -2.44
N ARG A 532 -20.22 11.26 -3.11
CA ARG A 532 -20.77 9.99 -2.61
C ARG A 532 -19.75 9.17 -1.82
N GLN A 533 -18.47 9.51 -1.93
CA GLN A 533 -17.34 8.86 -1.31
C GLN A 533 -17.39 8.93 0.22
N LEU A 534 -17.77 10.08 0.78
CA LEU A 534 -18.07 10.19 2.21
C LEU A 534 -19.24 9.29 2.64
N ARG A 535 -20.23 9.08 1.76
CA ARG A 535 -21.34 8.15 2.03
C ARG A 535 -20.95 6.69 1.90
N LEU A 536 -20.01 6.33 1.04
CA LEU A 536 -19.51 4.95 0.93
C LEU A 536 -18.59 4.60 2.10
N ASP A 537 -17.69 5.51 2.47
CA ASP A 537 -16.80 5.33 3.63
C ASP A 537 -17.56 5.29 4.97
N LEU A 538 -18.72 5.95 5.06
CA LEU A 538 -19.59 5.97 6.24
C LEU A 538 -20.74 4.97 6.16
N ALA A 539 -21.24 4.61 4.98
CA ALA A 539 -22.34 3.65 4.83
C ALA A 539 -21.88 2.20 4.99
N ASP A 540 -20.66 1.87 4.53
CA ASP A 540 -20.00 0.60 4.91
C ASP A 540 -19.68 0.55 6.41
N THR A 541 -19.68 1.70 7.08
CA THR A 541 -19.46 1.82 8.53
C THR A 541 -20.75 1.96 9.33
N GLY A 542 -21.93 2.05 8.72
CA GLY A 542 -23.21 2.10 9.43
C GLY A 542 -23.48 3.37 10.26
N ALA A 543 -22.69 4.42 10.08
CA ALA A 543 -22.88 5.69 10.77
C ALA A 543 -23.74 6.64 9.93
N VAL A 544 -24.99 6.79 10.28
CA VAL A 544 -25.86 7.88 9.81
C VAL A 544 -25.47 9.13 10.57
N VAL A 545 -24.73 10.04 9.94
CA VAL A 545 -24.54 11.40 10.48
C VAL A 545 -25.70 12.24 9.97
N GLU A 546 -26.68 12.51 10.84
CA GLU A 546 -27.56 13.66 10.66
C GLU A 546 -26.71 14.93 10.72
N VAL A 547 -26.46 15.52 9.59
CA VAL A 547 -25.92 16.88 9.51
C VAL A 547 -27.05 17.81 9.94
N ALA A 548 -27.02 18.27 11.18
CA ALA A 548 -27.88 19.36 11.63
C ALA A 548 -27.62 20.56 10.75
N ASP A 549 -28.68 21.01 10.09
CA ASP A 549 -28.76 22.21 9.24
C ASP A 549 -28.70 23.44 10.15
N SER A 550 -27.51 23.83 10.64
CA SER A 550 -27.30 24.92 11.57
C SER A 550 -26.85 26.24 10.87
N HIS A 551 -27.35 26.50 9.67
CA HIS A 551 -27.15 27.79 9.02
C HIS A 551 -28.39 28.26 8.25
N ARG A 552 -29.52 28.26 8.94
CA ARG A 552 -30.68 29.08 8.56
C ARG A 552 -31.27 29.66 9.82
N ASP A 553 -30.66 30.64 10.42
CA ASP A 553 -31.33 31.59 11.32
C ASP A 553 -30.25 32.50 11.93
N ALA A 554 -29.83 33.50 11.21
CA ALA A 554 -29.21 34.70 11.74
C ALA A 554 -29.17 35.82 10.68
N ILE A 555 -30.35 36.27 10.26
CA ILE A 555 -30.54 37.66 9.80
C ILE A 555 -31.95 38.05 10.26
N GLU A 556 -32.08 38.53 11.48
CA GLU A 556 -33.06 39.54 11.83
C GLU A 556 -32.35 40.62 12.61
N VAL A 557 -32.13 41.71 11.89
CA VAL A 557 -31.74 43.00 12.42
C VAL A 557 -32.97 43.61 13.02
N THR A 558 -32.91 43.94 14.30
CA THR A 558 -33.83 44.93 14.88
C THR A 558 -33.03 46.01 15.56
N THR A 559 -33.16 47.19 14.96
CA THR A 559 -33.06 48.59 15.46
C THR A 559 -32.36 48.83 16.80
#